data_add0b3fc918972d8d2bdc07f733d7e3b
#
_entry.id   add0b3fc918972d8d2bdc07f733d7e3b
#
_cell.length_a   1.000
_cell.length_b   1.000
_cell.length_c   1.000
_cell.angle_alpha   90.00
_cell.angle_beta   90.00
_cell.angle_gamma   90.00
#
_symmetry.space_group_name_H-M   'P 1'
#
loop_
_entity.id
_entity.type
_entity.pdbx_description
1 polymer ?
#
loop_
_entity_poly.entity_id
_entity_poly.type
_entity_poly.pdbx_seq_one_letter_code
_entity_poly.pdbx_strand_id
1 'polypeptide(L)'
;MGGAAVTDFGTSVSPLFNPAASGKVGIHNLNYTHQSRLAGMINSDLLGFPIQNFSRPLNLIIIHEGIDQIPDTRNILLDFGLDGVPGTGDIGEGNGTLDEGERLDEDKLKYFSQRQLGLHLSTSWTKNTFEVGMAIKTLFHSIGEYTGAGIGLDFGVLAFPWKNGRLGLTIRDITTSWQVWE
;
A
#
# COMPACT_ATOMS: atom_id res chain seq x y z
N MET A 1 7.86 8.57 -14.32
CA MET A 1 9.09 9.26 -13.83
C MET A 1 9.95 8.34 -12.94
N GLY A 2 9.65 7.05 -12.85
CA GLY A 2 10.51 6.06 -12.18
C GLY A 2 10.88 6.40 -10.72
N GLY A 3 10.01 7.05 -9.97
CA GLY A 3 10.30 7.46 -8.59
C GLY A 3 11.13 8.74 -8.42
N ALA A 4 11.55 9.40 -9.50
CA ALA A 4 12.36 10.62 -9.46
C ALA A 4 11.53 11.88 -9.13
N ALA A 5 10.63 11.81 -8.15
CA ALA A 5 9.75 12.91 -7.76
C ALA A 5 10.14 13.57 -6.42
N VAL A 6 11.33 13.29 -5.91
CA VAL A 6 11.80 13.79 -4.60
C VAL A 6 11.89 15.32 -4.52
N THR A 7 12.00 15.99 -5.66
CA THR A 7 12.01 17.46 -5.76
C THR A 7 10.70 18.05 -6.25
N ASP A 8 9.68 17.20 -6.48
CA ASP A 8 8.37 17.65 -6.94
C ASP A 8 7.57 18.25 -5.78
N PHE A 9 6.80 19.30 -6.08
CA PHE A 9 5.94 19.96 -5.10
C PHE A 9 4.79 20.70 -5.79
N GLY A 10 3.83 21.18 -4.99
CA GLY A 10 2.70 21.97 -5.45
C GLY A 10 1.39 21.21 -5.53
N THR A 11 1.42 19.89 -5.45
CA THR A 11 0.22 19.06 -5.38
C THR A 11 0.09 18.39 -4.01
N SER A 12 -1.14 18.06 -3.60
CA SER A 12 -1.40 17.40 -2.32
C SER A 12 -0.88 15.97 -2.25
N VAL A 13 -0.38 15.40 -3.35
CA VAL A 13 0.28 14.08 -3.38
C VAL A 13 1.81 14.18 -3.37
N SER A 14 2.38 15.36 -3.61
CA SER A 14 3.83 15.56 -3.59
C SER A 14 4.48 15.14 -2.25
N PRO A 15 3.84 15.32 -1.07
CA PRO A 15 4.39 14.88 0.20
C PRO A 15 4.64 13.37 0.34
N LEU A 16 4.01 12.53 -0.49
CA LEU A 16 4.35 11.09 -0.57
C LEU A 16 5.79 10.85 -1.03
N PHE A 17 6.32 11.75 -1.86
CA PHE A 17 7.67 11.65 -2.40
C PHE A 17 8.69 12.34 -1.49
N ASN A 18 8.28 13.46 -0.88
CA ASN A 18 9.10 14.22 0.04
C ASN A 18 8.21 15.01 1.02
N PRO A 19 8.19 14.69 2.32
CA PRO A 19 7.38 15.39 3.30
C PRO A 19 7.61 16.90 3.35
N ALA A 20 8.81 17.39 2.97
CA ALA A 20 9.10 18.80 2.88
C ALA A 20 8.24 19.56 1.86
N ALA A 21 7.62 18.83 0.90
CA ALA A 21 6.70 19.42 -0.06
C ALA A 21 5.39 19.93 0.57
N SER A 22 5.04 19.50 1.80
CA SER A 22 3.80 19.90 2.48
C SER A 22 3.61 21.41 2.57
N GLY A 23 4.69 22.17 2.77
CA GLY A 23 4.65 23.63 2.82
C GLY A 23 4.42 24.32 1.47
N LYS A 24 4.46 23.58 0.39
CA LYS A 24 4.25 24.10 -0.97
C LYS A 24 2.91 23.64 -1.58
N VAL A 25 2.10 22.93 -0.83
CA VAL A 25 0.75 22.53 -1.26
C VAL A 25 -0.19 23.74 -1.09
N GLY A 26 -0.88 24.10 -2.18
CA GLY A 26 -1.89 25.17 -2.13
C GLY A 26 -3.12 24.73 -1.32
N ILE A 27 -3.69 25.65 -0.54
CA ILE A 27 -4.81 25.37 0.40
C ILE A 27 -6.09 24.84 -0.27
N HIS A 28 -6.25 25.04 -1.55
CA HIS A 28 -7.39 24.53 -2.34
C HIS A 28 -7.02 23.34 -3.22
N ASN A 29 -5.90 22.70 -2.96
CA ASN A 29 -5.42 21.58 -3.76
C ASN A 29 -6.03 20.27 -3.26
N LEU A 30 -6.91 19.67 -4.08
CA LEU A 30 -7.47 18.35 -3.85
C LEU A 30 -7.02 17.45 -5.00
N ASN A 31 -6.43 16.32 -4.69
CA ASN A 31 -6.11 15.28 -5.65
C ASN A 31 -6.87 14.01 -5.34
N TYR A 32 -7.52 13.46 -6.36
CA TYR A 32 -8.08 12.12 -6.33
C TYR A 32 -7.56 11.35 -7.54
N THR A 33 -7.13 10.13 -7.30
CA THR A 33 -6.69 9.20 -8.34
C THR A 33 -7.33 7.87 -8.09
N HIS A 34 -8.04 7.35 -9.09
CA HIS A 34 -8.50 5.98 -9.13
C HIS A 34 -7.69 5.20 -10.16
N GLN A 35 -7.25 4.01 -9.81
CA GLN A 35 -6.54 3.12 -10.70
C GLN A 35 -7.11 1.72 -10.58
N SER A 36 -7.50 1.15 -11.72
CA SER A 36 -7.90 -0.23 -11.83
C SER A 36 -6.87 -0.99 -12.67
N ARG A 37 -6.39 -2.11 -12.16
CA ARG A 37 -5.33 -2.92 -12.77
C ARG A 37 -5.78 -4.37 -12.90
N LEU A 38 -5.14 -5.13 -13.79
CA LEU A 38 -5.43 -6.55 -14.02
C LEU A 38 -6.93 -6.80 -14.26
N ALA A 39 -7.49 -6.11 -15.27
CA ALA A 39 -8.90 -6.23 -15.66
C ALA A 39 -9.90 -6.00 -14.51
N GLY A 40 -9.58 -5.09 -13.58
CA GLY A 40 -10.48 -4.74 -12.48
C GLY A 40 -10.25 -5.53 -11.19
N MET A 41 -9.33 -6.47 -11.18
CA MET A 41 -9.05 -7.28 -9.97
C MET A 41 -8.41 -6.45 -8.87
N ILE A 42 -7.54 -5.49 -9.21
CA ILE A 42 -6.89 -4.60 -8.23
C ILE A 42 -7.42 -3.20 -8.43
N ASN A 43 -8.06 -2.65 -7.42
CA ASN A 43 -8.54 -1.29 -7.41
C ASN A 43 -7.80 -0.49 -6.34
N SER A 44 -7.27 0.66 -6.74
CA SER A 44 -6.52 1.55 -5.84
C SER A 44 -7.09 2.95 -5.94
N ASP A 45 -7.35 3.58 -4.80
CA ASP A 45 -7.80 4.95 -4.66
C ASP A 45 -6.80 5.74 -3.83
N LEU A 46 -6.48 6.92 -4.29
CA LEU A 46 -5.64 7.87 -3.59
C LEU A 46 -6.36 9.20 -3.49
N LEU A 47 -6.47 9.72 -2.28
CA LEU A 47 -7.04 11.02 -1.99
C LEU A 47 -6.02 11.84 -1.19
N GLY A 48 -5.64 13.02 -1.70
CA GLY A 48 -4.70 13.92 -1.05
C GLY A 48 -5.29 15.32 -0.91
N PHE A 49 -5.16 15.94 0.28
CA PHE A 49 -5.61 17.29 0.54
C PHE A 49 -4.87 17.95 1.71
N PRO A 50 -4.69 19.29 1.70
CA PRO A 50 -4.17 20.03 2.83
C PRO A 50 -5.24 20.18 3.92
N ILE A 51 -4.82 20.08 5.18
CA ILE A 51 -5.68 20.36 6.33
C ILE A 51 -5.48 21.83 6.72
N GLN A 52 -6.56 22.56 6.76
CA GLN A 52 -6.56 24.00 7.06
C GLN A 52 -6.66 24.27 8.57
N ASN A 53 -6.47 25.54 8.94
CA ASN A 53 -6.63 26.06 10.31
C ASN A 53 -5.57 25.58 11.32
N PHE A 54 -4.42 25.15 10.85
CA PHE A 54 -3.26 24.87 11.68
C PHE A 54 -2.18 25.95 11.49
N SER A 55 -1.39 26.18 12.53
CA SER A 55 -0.28 27.13 12.49
C SER A 55 0.86 26.69 11.54
N ARG A 56 0.83 25.44 11.11
CA ARG A 56 1.78 24.83 10.17
C ARG A 56 1.06 24.14 9.05
N PRO A 57 1.65 24.04 7.86
CA PRO A 57 1.07 23.28 6.78
C PRO A 57 0.96 21.81 7.18
N LEU A 58 -0.25 21.27 7.11
CA LEU A 58 -0.54 19.85 7.25
C LEU A 58 -1.11 19.34 5.94
N ASN A 59 -0.69 18.17 5.53
CA ASN A 59 -1.26 17.49 4.37
C ASN A 59 -1.57 16.03 4.71
N LEU A 60 -2.78 15.61 4.38
CA LEU A 60 -3.24 14.24 4.57
C LEU A 60 -3.39 13.56 3.22
N ILE A 61 -2.88 12.35 3.13
CA ILE A 61 -3.08 11.48 1.98
C ILE A 61 -3.64 10.16 2.50
N ILE A 62 -4.71 9.71 1.87
CA ILE A 62 -5.39 8.46 2.13
C ILE A 62 -5.19 7.59 0.90
N ILE A 63 -4.74 6.36 1.12
CA ILE A 63 -4.52 5.37 0.06
C ILE A 63 -5.32 4.14 0.44
N HIS A 64 -6.19 3.71 -0.46
CA HIS A 64 -6.90 2.44 -0.35
C HIS A 64 -6.50 1.56 -1.51
N GLU A 65 -6.24 0.29 -1.25
CA GLU A 65 -6.08 -0.73 -2.28
C GLU A 65 -6.85 -1.98 -1.89
N GLY A 66 -7.56 -2.54 -2.88
CA GLY A 66 -8.36 -3.73 -2.68
C GLY A 66 -8.19 -4.72 -3.83
N ILE A 67 -8.19 -6.00 -3.45
CA ILE A 67 -8.25 -7.15 -4.36
C ILE A 67 -9.42 -8.01 -3.91
N ASP A 68 -10.36 -8.23 -4.82
CA ASP A 68 -11.52 -9.08 -4.58
C ASP A 68 -11.38 -10.42 -5.26
N GLN A 69 -12.18 -11.37 -4.78
CA GLN A 69 -12.35 -12.69 -5.41
C GLN A 69 -11.03 -13.44 -5.59
N ILE A 70 -10.16 -13.42 -4.59
CA ILE A 70 -8.96 -14.25 -4.57
C ILE A 70 -9.41 -15.69 -4.28
N PRO A 71 -9.17 -16.66 -5.19
CA PRO A 71 -9.59 -18.02 -4.98
C PRO A 71 -8.75 -18.71 -3.89
N ASP A 72 -9.42 -19.33 -2.93
CA ASP A 72 -8.80 -20.21 -1.94
C ASP A 72 -8.87 -21.66 -2.44
N THR A 73 -7.75 -22.13 -2.92
CA THR A 73 -7.62 -23.47 -3.52
C THR A 73 -7.13 -24.54 -2.54
N ARG A 74 -6.94 -24.21 -1.26
CA ARG A 74 -6.32 -25.12 -0.28
C ARG A 74 -7.11 -26.39 -0.01
N ASN A 75 -8.42 -26.37 -0.22
CA ASN A 75 -9.32 -27.47 0.15
C ASN A 75 -10.09 -28.04 -1.04
N ILE A 76 -9.73 -27.69 -2.29
CA ILE A 76 -10.45 -28.14 -3.49
C ILE A 76 -9.89 -29.44 -4.07
N LEU A 77 -8.66 -29.82 -3.70
CA LEU A 77 -8.06 -31.07 -4.15
C LEU A 77 -8.77 -32.25 -3.47
N LEU A 78 -9.27 -33.17 -4.28
CA LEU A 78 -9.70 -34.49 -3.86
C LEU A 78 -8.50 -35.42 -3.99
N ASP A 79 -7.64 -35.38 -2.97
CA ASP A 79 -6.36 -36.08 -2.86
C ASP A 79 -6.63 -37.53 -2.41
N PHE A 80 -7.18 -38.33 -3.33
CA PHE A 80 -7.65 -39.70 -3.10
C PHE A 80 -6.75 -40.76 -3.74
N GLY A 81 -5.63 -40.37 -4.33
CA GLY A 81 -4.68 -41.26 -4.98
C GLY A 81 -5.18 -41.82 -6.33
N LEU A 82 -4.47 -42.82 -6.79
CA LEU A 82 -4.71 -43.40 -8.15
C LEU A 82 -6.07 -44.06 -8.32
N ASP A 83 -6.62 -44.65 -7.25
CA ASP A 83 -7.92 -45.34 -7.34
C ASP A 83 -9.11 -44.39 -7.18
N GLY A 84 -8.86 -43.12 -6.77
CA GLY A 84 -9.87 -42.09 -6.60
C GLY A 84 -10.84 -42.34 -5.44
N VAL A 85 -10.48 -43.19 -4.48
CA VAL A 85 -11.30 -43.55 -3.32
C VAL A 85 -10.60 -43.14 -2.05
N PRO A 86 -11.22 -42.30 -1.20
CA PRO A 86 -10.60 -41.79 0.00
C PRO A 86 -10.35 -42.89 1.04
N GLY A 87 -9.17 -42.87 1.69
CA GLY A 87 -8.83 -43.72 2.83
C GLY A 87 -8.39 -45.14 2.45
N THR A 88 -7.98 -45.40 1.24
CA THR A 88 -7.46 -46.70 0.78
C THR A 88 -5.95 -46.82 1.02
N GLY A 89 -5.25 -45.68 1.19
CA GLY A 89 -3.79 -45.63 1.41
C GLY A 89 -3.00 -46.01 0.17
N ASP A 90 -3.56 -45.81 -1.00
CA ASP A 90 -2.87 -46.09 -2.26
C ASP A 90 -1.82 -45.03 -2.63
N ILE A 91 -1.15 -45.23 -3.76
CA ILE A 91 -0.07 -44.34 -4.19
C ILE A 91 -0.66 -42.97 -4.56
N GLY A 92 -0.14 -41.92 -3.92
CA GLY A 92 -0.51 -40.52 -4.16
C GLY A 92 -1.51 -39.97 -3.14
N GLU A 93 -2.27 -40.82 -2.41
CA GLU A 93 -3.25 -40.33 -1.45
C GLU A 93 -2.60 -39.51 -0.33
N GLY A 94 -3.10 -38.28 -0.10
CA GLY A 94 -2.68 -37.40 0.97
C GLY A 94 -1.34 -36.69 0.75
N ASN A 95 -0.80 -36.67 -0.48
CA ASN A 95 0.49 -36.06 -0.78
C ASN A 95 0.42 -34.54 -1.07
N GLY A 96 -0.79 -33.98 -1.25
CA GLY A 96 -1.02 -32.54 -1.49
C GLY A 96 -0.71 -32.08 -2.90
N THR A 97 -0.47 -32.99 -3.83
CA THR A 97 -0.25 -32.72 -5.26
C THR A 97 -1.36 -33.31 -6.11
N LEU A 98 -1.68 -32.68 -7.21
CA LEU A 98 -2.68 -33.20 -8.14
C LEU A 98 -2.04 -34.28 -9.02
N ASP A 99 -2.34 -35.54 -8.75
CA ASP A 99 -1.82 -36.70 -9.45
C ASP A 99 -2.82 -37.22 -10.52
N GLU A 100 -2.37 -38.19 -11.31
CA GLU A 100 -3.23 -38.84 -12.33
C GLU A 100 -4.36 -39.59 -11.64
N GLY A 101 -5.61 -39.31 -12.08
CA GLY A 101 -6.82 -39.92 -11.48
C GLY A 101 -7.51 -39.00 -10.44
N GLU A 102 -6.82 -38.04 -9.92
CA GLU A 102 -7.38 -37.05 -8.97
C GLU A 102 -8.09 -35.91 -9.66
N ARG A 103 -8.89 -35.20 -8.91
CA ARG A 103 -9.71 -34.08 -9.43
C ARG A 103 -9.88 -32.97 -8.40
N LEU A 104 -10.25 -31.82 -8.90
CA LEU A 104 -10.60 -30.65 -8.09
C LEU A 104 -12.11 -30.62 -7.86
N ASP A 105 -12.52 -30.35 -6.64
CA ASP A 105 -13.91 -30.13 -6.25
C ASP A 105 -14.19 -28.62 -6.28
N GLU A 106 -14.75 -28.13 -7.36
CA GLU A 106 -15.04 -26.71 -7.54
C GLU A 106 -16.11 -26.20 -6.56
N ASP A 107 -16.97 -27.06 -6.01
CA ASP A 107 -17.98 -26.69 -5.03
C ASP A 107 -17.35 -26.28 -3.67
N LYS A 108 -16.10 -26.70 -3.44
CA LYS A 108 -15.31 -26.31 -2.27
C LYS A 108 -14.50 -25.03 -2.45
N LEU A 109 -14.50 -24.46 -3.65
CA LEU A 109 -13.80 -23.22 -3.94
C LEU A 109 -14.40 -22.06 -3.13
N LYS A 110 -13.60 -21.48 -2.27
CA LYS A 110 -13.95 -20.27 -1.52
C LYS A 110 -13.18 -19.08 -2.06
N TYR A 111 -13.68 -17.91 -1.76
CA TYR A 111 -13.03 -16.68 -2.15
C TYR A 111 -12.78 -15.81 -0.91
N PHE A 112 -11.66 -15.12 -0.91
CA PHE A 112 -11.35 -14.10 0.09
C PHE A 112 -10.95 -12.79 -0.58
N SER A 113 -10.83 -11.74 0.19
CA SER A 113 -10.39 -10.42 -0.28
C SER A 113 -9.18 -9.95 0.49
N GLN A 114 -8.42 -9.08 -0.15
CA GLN A 114 -7.36 -8.29 0.47
C GLN A 114 -7.75 -6.83 0.45
N ARG A 115 -7.51 -6.13 1.56
CA ARG A 115 -7.74 -4.69 1.71
C ARG A 115 -6.54 -4.05 2.38
N GLN A 116 -6.15 -2.89 1.88
CA GLN A 116 -5.13 -2.05 2.49
C GLN A 116 -5.64 -0.62 2.61
N LEU A 117 -5.44 -0.01 3.77
CA LEU A 117 -5.70 1.39 4.01
C LEU A 117 -4.44 2.03 4.57
N GLY A 118 -3.85 2.93 3.80
CA GLY A 118 -2.71 3.74 4.20
C GLY A 118 -3.14 5.17 4.51
N LEU A 119 -2.63 5.72 5.61
CA LEU A 119 -2.74 7.14 5.91
C LEU A 119 -1.33 7.74 5.98
N HIS A 120 -1.14 8.89 5.36
CA HIS A 120 0.12 9.63 5.36
C HIS A 120 -0.17 11.07 5.76
N LEU A 121 0.21 11.44 6.98
CA LEU A 121 0.08 12.80 7.51
C LEU A 121 1.45 13.46 7.53
N SER A 122 1.59 14.56 6.83
CA SER A 122 2.86 15.26 6.68
C SER A 122 2.77 16.74 7.05
N THR A 123 3.90 17.29 7.51
CA THR A 123 4.07 18.71 7.81
C THR A 123 5.46 19.16 7.41
N SER A 124 5.65 20.47 7.25
CA SER A 124 6.97 21.03 6.95
C SER A 124 7.21 22.38 7.62
N TRP A 125 8.48 22.77 7.60
CA TRP A 125 8.99 24.05 8.14
C TRP A 125 9.89 24.69 7.10
N THR A 126 9.66 25.96 6.85
CA THR A 126 10.53 26.78 6.00
C THR A 126 11.65 27.38 6.84
N LYS A 127 12.88 27.23 6.37
CA LYS A 127 14.05 27.88 6.96
C LYS A 127 14.96 28.42 5.85
N ASN A 128 14.91 29.71 5.61
CA ASN A 128 15.66 30.37 4.53
C ASN A 128 15.31 29.74 3.14
N THR A 129 16.29 29.09 2.52
CA THR A 129 16.18 28.44 1.21
C THR A 129 15.84 26.94 1.31
N PHE A 130 15.56 26.45 2.52
CA PHE A 130 15.26 25.06 2.78
C PHE A 130 13.82 24.88 3.26
N GLU A 131 13.18 23.81 2.81
CA GLU A 131 12.01 23.21 3.45
C GLU A 131 12.46 21.91 4.11
N VAL A 132 12.08 21.74 5.36
CA VAL A 132 12.31 20.49 6.11
C VAL A 132 10.95 19.93 6.45
N GLY A 133 10.74 18.66 6.22
CA GLY A 133 9.45 18.03 6.45
C GLY A 133 9.56 16.69 7.16
N MET A 134 8.48 16.30 7.80
CA MET A 134 8.30 14.98 8.37
C MET A 134 6.91 14.46 8.09
N ALA A 135 6.78 13.14 8.04
CA ALA A 135 5.51 12.48 7.91
C ALA A 135 5.43 11.26 8.82
N ILE A 136 4.22 11.01 9.31
CA ILE A 136 3.84 9.76 9.95
C ILE A 136 2.96 8.98 8.96
N LYS A 137 3.23 7.70 8.83
CA LYS A 137 2.46 6.77 8.01
C LYS A 137 1.84 5.70 8.89
N THR A 138 0.60 5.35 8.60
CA THR A 138 -0.02 4.16 9.15
C THR A 138 -0.54 3.29 8.02
N LEU A 139 -0.45 1.99 8.20
CA LEU A 139 -0.96 1.00 7.28
C LEU A 139 -1.84 0.02 8.05
N PHE A 140 -3.05 -0.20 7.55
CA PHE A 140 -3.94 -1.25 7.98
C PHE A 140 -4.11 -2.22 6.82
N HIS A 141 -3.93 -3.49 7.08
CA HIS A 141 -3.97 -4.54 6.07
C HIS A 141 -4.83 -5.69 6.56
N SER A 142 -5.70 -6.21 5.70
CA SER A 142 -6.43 -7.45 5.93
C SER A 142 -6.31 -8.36 4.72
N ILE A 143 -6.17 -9.64 4.96
CA ILE A 143 -6.13 -10.69 3.94
C ILE A 143 -6.84 -11.93 4.48
N GLY A 144 -8.03 -12.20 3.91
CA GLY A 144 -8.89 -13.24 4.47
C GLY A 144 -9.24 -12.97 5.93
N GLU A 145 -8.81 -13.85 6.82
CA GLU A 145 -9.06 -13.79 8.26
C GLU A 145 -7.95 -13.07 9.03
N TYR A 146 -6.83 -12.75 8.37
CA TYR A 146 -5.67 -12.12 9.01
C TYR A 146 -5.74 -10.61 8.87
N THR A 147 -5.36 -9.91 9.94
CA THR A 147 -5.24 -8.46 9.95
C THR A 147 -3.86 -8.03 10.40
N GLY A 148 -3.41 -6.90 9.91
CA GLY A 148 -2.13 -6.33 10.28
C GLY A 148 -2.21 -4.81 10.34
N ALA A 149 -1.40 -4.23 11.21
CA ALA A 149 -1.22 -2.79 11.30
C ALA A 149 0.26 -2.42 11.31
N GLY A 150 0.59 -1.29 10.70
CA GLY A 150 1.95 -0.79 10.64
C GLY A 150 2.03 0.71 10.84
N ILE A 151 3.17 1.18 11.33
CA ILE A 151 3.50 2.60 11.48
C ILE A 151 4.91 2.86 10.96
N GLY A 152 5.11 4.01 10.31
CA GLY A 152 6.42 4.45 9.82
C GLY A 152 6.58 5.96 9.88
N LEU A 153 7.83 6.43 9.89
CA LEU A 153 8.18 7.84 9.88
C LEU A 153 9.09 8.15 8.68
N ASP A 154 8.75 9.23 7.99
CA ASP A 154 9.56 9.76 6.88
C ASP A 154 10.08 11.15 7.22
N PHE A 155 11.26 11.47 6.71
CA PHE A 155 11.88 12.77 6.81
C PHE A 155 12.31 13.27 5.43
N GLY A 156 12.14 14.55 5.18
CA GLY A 156 12.48 15.13 3.89
C GLY A 156 13.08 16.53 3.98
N VAL A 157 13.90 16.85 2.98
CA VAL A 157 14.45 18.19 2.78
C VAL A 157 14.29 18.56 1.31
N LEU A 158 13.86 19.81 1.07
CA LEU A 158 13.89 20.47 -0.23
C LEU A 158 14.76 21.72 -0.11
N ALA A 159 15.66 21.91 -1.03
CA ALA A 159 16.52 23.09 -1.10
C ALA A 159 16.34 23.79 -2.45
N PHE A 160 16.37 25.12 -2.39
CA PHE A 160 16.26 26.01 -3.56
C PHE A 160 17.52 26.87 -3.66
N PRO A 161 18.67 26.27 -4.04
CA PRO A 161 19.97 26.94 -4.01
C PRO A 161 20.11 28.07 -5.03
N TRP A 162 19.33 28.01 -6.13
CA TRP A 162 19.27 29.06 -7.16
C TRP A 162 17.89 29.12 -7.80
N LYS A 163 17.61 30.16 -8.55
CA LYS A 163 16.28 30.54 -9.07
C LYS A 163 15.51 29.39 -9.75
N ASN A 164 16.19 28.50 -10.46
CA ASN A 164 15.56 27.38 -11.19
C ASN A 164 16.10 26.01 -10.73
N GLY A 165 16.87 25.96 -9.66
CA GLY A 165 17.46 24.72 -9.16
C GLY A 165 16.73 24.20 -7.93
N ARG A 166 16.59 22.88 -7.87
CA ARG A 166 15.95 22.17 -6.78
C ARG A 166 16.80 20.96 -6.40
N LEU A 167 17.01 20.81 -5.12
CA LEU A 167 17.63 19.60 -4.57
C LEU A 167 16.65 19.02 -3.54
N GLY A 168 16.48 17.71 -3.55
CA GLY A 168 15.64 17.00 -2.61
C GLY A 168 16.33 15.79 -2.04
N LEU A 169 16.13 15.59 -0.75
CA LEU A 169 16.52 14.39 -0.02
C LEU A 169 15.32 13.88 0.75
N THR A 170 15.10 12.58 0.70
CA THR A 170 14.08 11.90 1.52
C THR A 170 14.68 10.66 2.14
N ILE A 171 14.44 10.47 3.42
CA ILE A 171 14.72 9.25 4.16
C ILE A 171 13.37 8.69 4.57
N ARG A 172 13.07 7.46 4.16
CA ARG A 172 11.80 6.79 4.44
C ARG A 172 12.01 5.72 5.50
N ASP A 173 10.95 5.49 6.28
CA ASP A 173 10.91 4.42 7.28
C ASP A 173 12.10 4.47 8.25
N ILE A 174 12.40 5.67 8.76
CA ILE A 174 13.56 5.94 9.67
C ILE A 174 13.55 5.01 10.89
N THR A 175 12.37 4.62 11.35
CA THR A 175 12.17 3.82 12.57
C THR A 175 11.99 2.34 12.31
N THR A 176 12.22 1.81 11.09
CA THR A 176 11.74 0.50 10.66
C THR A 176 10.20 0.45 10.70
N SER A 177 9.54 0.04 9.63
CA SER A 177 8.09 -0.14 9.66
C SER A 177 7.74 -1.26 10.63
N TRP A 178 7.10 -0.92 11.73
CA TRP A 178 6.59 -1.91 12.68
C TRP A 178 5.28 -2.44 12.13
N GLN A 179 5.22 -3.75 11.87
CA GLN A 179 4.02 -4.44 11.43
C GLN A 179 3.69 -5.54 12.43
N VAL A 180 2.45 -5.57 12.87
CA VAL A 180 1.92 -6.61 13.74
C VAL A 180 0.79 -7.30 12.98
N TRP A 181 0.79 -8.62 12.98
CA TRP A 181 -0.22 -9.48 12.38
C TRP A 181 -0.94 -10.29 13.44
N GLU A 182 -2.26 -10.35 13.33
CA GLU A 182 -3.15 -11.20 14.13
C GLU A 182 -4.00 -12.08 13.23
#